data_ac33d9699fb2743b43766f603c8ac3cf
#
_entry.id   ac33d9699fb2743b43766f603c8ac3cf
#
_cell.length_a   1.000
_cell.length_b   1.000
_cell.length_c   1.000
_cell.angle_alpha   90.00
_cell.angle_beta   90.00
_cell.angle_gamma   90.00
#
_symmetry.space_group_name_H-M   'P 1'
#
loop_
_entity.id
_entity.type
_entity.pdbx_description
1 polymer ?
#
loop_
_entity_poly.entity_id
_entity_poly.type
_entity_poly.pdbx_seq_one_letter_code
_entity_poly.pdbx_strand_id
1 'polypeptide(L)'
;MNDMPSSPLIALITDFGENDPFVGIMKGVISKIAPGIKLIDITHNIPPGDIQRAAVMLWQSKPYFPSGSIFLTVVDPGVGTSRRGLICCSDDHIFIGPDNGLFTFVLDSSSQDLPYAVLPIGRFHVTNS
;
A
#
# COMPACT_ATOMS: atom_id res chain seq x y z
N MET A 1 -10.89 15.91 25.36
CA MET A 1 -10.56 14.93 24.48
C MET A 1 -10.74 15.38 23.07
N ASN A 2 -9.94 14.91 22.30
CA ASN A 2 -9.89 15.34 20.94
C ASN A 2 -10.61 14.38 20.02
N ASP A 3 -11.69 14.81 19.42
CA ASP A 3 -12.45 13.97 18.52
C ASP A 3 -12.18 14.25 17.08
N MET A 4 -11.15 15.02 16.77
CA MET A 4 -10.83 15.28 15.39
C MET A 4 -10.33 14.00 14.74
N PRO A 5 -10.86 13.66 13.59
CA PRO A 5 -10.32 12.52 12.86
C PRO A 5 -8.88 12.79 12.48
N SER A 6 -8.09 11.75 12.51
CA SER A 6 -6.74 11.86 12.01
C SER A 6 -6.76 12.28 10.55
N SER A 7 -5.82 13.12 10.17
CA SER A 7 -5.67 13.43 8.76
C SER A 7 -5.37 12.16 7.99
N PRO A 8 -5.97 11.97 6.83
CA PRO A 8 -5.68 10.79 6.03
C PRO A 8 -4.20 10.71 5.69
N LEU A 9 -3.68 9.51 5.72
CA LEU A 9 -2.27 9.25 5.51
C LEU A 9 -2.11 8.03 4.65
N ILE A 10 -1.32 8.15 3.58
CA ILE A 10 -0.92 7.01 2.77
C ILE A 10 0.58 6.82 2.91
N ALA A 11 1.00 5.64 3.34
CA ALA A 11 2.38 5.23 3.39
C ALA A 11 2.69 4.41 2.15
N LEU A 12 3.81 4.68 1.51
CA LEU A 12 4.14 4.12 0.21
C LEU A 12 5.33 3.18 0.30
N ILE A 13 5.18 2.00 -0.27
CA ILE A 13 6.26 1.04 -0.46
C ILE A 13 6.21 0.59 -1.91
N THR A 14 7.30 0.77 -2.64
CA THR A 14 7.37 0.32 -4.03
C THR A 14 8.74 -0.22 -4.37
N ASP A 15 8.81 -0.86 -5.54
CA ASP A 15 10.08 -1.28 -6.14
C ASP A 15 10.42 -0.41 -7.36
N PHE A 16 9.87 0.78 -7.41
CA PHE A 16 10.06 1.66 -8.57
C PHE A 16 11.46 2.25 -8.66
N GLY A 17 12.17 2.34 -7.53
CA GLY A 17 13.41 3.08 -7.49
C GLY A 17 13.15 4.59 -7.54
N GLU A 18 14.23 5.35 -7.64
CA GLU A 18 14.10 6.81 -7.59
C GLU A 18 14.71 7.47 -8.84
N ASN A 19 15.11 6.67 -9.83
CA ASN A 19 15.72 7.20 -11.03
C ASN A 19 14.70 7.60 -12.09
N ASP A 20 13.50 7.06 -12.01
CA ASP A 20 12.45 7.32 -12.98
C ASP A 20 11.34 8.15 -12.34
N PRO A 21 10.46 8.75 -13.14
CA PRO A 21 9.43 9.63 -12.61
C PRO A 21 8.23 8.91 -12.01
N PHE A 22 8.25 7.58 -11.89
CA PHE A 22 7.06 6.82 -11.53
C PHE A 22 6.53 7.13 -10.13
N VAL A 23 7.42 7.34 -9.17
CA VAL A 23 6.99 7.71 -7.82
C VAL A 23 6.32 9.07 -7.84
N GLY A 24 6.92 10.03 -8.52
CA GLY A 24 6.34 11.37 -8.62
C GLY A 24 4.99 11.35 -9.34
N ILE A 25 4.88 10.57 -10.40
CA ILE A 25 3.62 10.45 -11.14
C ILE A 25 2.54 9.85 -10.23
N MET A 26 2.88 8.80 -9.51
CA MET A 26 1.94 8.17 -8.58
C MET A 26 1.44 9.18 -7.55
N LYS A 27 2.36 9.92 -6.96
CA LYS A 27 1.99 10.93 -5.97
C LYS A 27 1.15 12.04 -6.58
N GLY A 28 1.47 12.43 -7.80
CA GLY A 28 0.68 13.44 -8.50
C GLY A 28 -0.75 12.98 -8.72
N VAL A 29 -0.93 11.73 -9.14
CA VAL A 29 -2.27 11.18 -9.34
C VAL A 29 -3.04 11.16 -8.01
N ILE A 30 -2.38 10.71 -6.95
CA ILE A 30 -3.03 10.69 -5.63
C ILE A 30 -3.43 12.10 -5.22
N SER A 31 -2.55 13.07 -5.43
CA SER A 31 -2.82 14.45 -5.04
C SER A 31 -3.97 15.07 -5.84
N LYS A 32 -4.15 14.65 -7.07
CA LYS A 32 -5.30 15.13 -7.86
C LYS A 32 -6.61 14.58 -7.31
N ILE A 33 -6.59 13.34 -6.84
CA ILE A 33 -7.79 12.68 -6.35
C ILE A 33 -8.08 13.09 -4.91
N ALA A 34 -7.05 13.21 -4.09
CA ALA A 34 -7.17 13.49 -2.66
C ALA A 34 -6.17 14.57 -2.25
N PRO A 35 -6.46 15.85 -2.56
CA PRO A 35 -5.48 16.92 -2.38
C PRO A 35 -4.98 17.10 -0.96
N GLY A 36 -5.78 16.76 0.04
CA GLY A 36 -5.38 16.96 1.43
C GLY A 36 -4.69 15.80 2.08
N ILE A 37 -4.44 14.73 1.34
CA ILE A 37 -3.89 13.53 1.97
C ILE A 37 -2.39 13.67 2.18
N LYS A 38 -1.92 13.18 3.33
CA LYS A 38 -0.50 13.15 3.63
C LYS A 38 0.14 11.91 3.00
N LEU A 39 1.27 12.09 2.36
CA LEU A 39 2.01 11.00 1.75
C LEU A 39 3.33 10.81 2.48
N ILE A 40 3.60 9.59 2.91
CA ILE A 40 4.86 9.24 3.56
C ILE A 40 5.50 8.11 2.80
N ASP A 41 6.74 8.28 2.40
CA ASP A 41 7.50 7.22 1.74
C ASP A 41 8.15 6.33 2.79
N ILE A 42 7.82 5.05 2.78
CA ILE A 42 8.58 4.10 3.57
C ILE A 42 9.82 3.73 2.78
N THR A 43 9.64 3.28 1.56
CA THR A 43 10.78 3.02 0.67
C THR A 43 10.28 2.83 -0.76
N HIS A 44 11.12 3.20 -1.71
CA HIS A 44 10.90 2.87 -3.13
C HIS A 44 12.05 2.01 -3.67
N ASN A 45 12.88 1.50 -2.76
CA ASN A 45 14.07 0.76 -3.12
C ASN A 45 13.97 -0.73 -2.82
N ILE A 46 12.76 -1.27 -2.80
CA ILE A 46 12.60 -2.71 -2.77
C ILE A 46 13.21 -3.25 -4.06
N PRO A 47 14.02 -4.30 -4.01
CA PRO A 47 14.50 -4.89 -5.26
C PRO A 47 13.34 -5.28 -6.17
N PRO A 48 13.46 -5.08 -7.47
CA PRO A 48 12.33 -5.30 -8.38
C PRO A 48 11.67 -6.66 -8.17
N GLY A 49 10.37 -6.63 -7.89
CA GLY A 49 9.58 -7.84 -7.74
C GLY A 49 9.80 -8.63 -6.45
N ASP A 50 10.58 -8.10 -5.51
CA ASP A 50 10.89 -8.82 -4.28
C ASP A 50 9.73 -8.70 -3.29
N ILE A 51 8.71 -9.52 -3.50
CA ILE A 51 7.49 -9.49 -2.72
C ILE A 51 7.77 -9.78 -1.25
N GLN A 52 8.64 -10.76 -0.98
CA GLN A 52 8.90 -11.15 0.40
C GLN A 52 9.54 -10.03 1.20
N ARG A 53 10.48 -9.32 0.60
CA ARG A 53 11.12 -8.20 1.28
C ARG A 53 10.13 -7.09 1.57
N ALA A 54 9.28 -6.78 0.60
CA ALA A 54 8.25 -5.77 0.79
C ALA A 54 7.27 -6.19 1.89
N ALA A 55 6.89 -7.46 1.92
CA ALA A 55 5.99 -7.97 2.94
C ALA A 55 6.57 -7.82 4.34
N VAL A 56 7.86 -8.12 4.49
CA VAL A 56 8.55 -7.99 5.78
C VAL A 56 8.63 -6.53 6.20
N MET A 57 8.98 -5.64 5.27
CA MET A 57 9.08 -4.22 5.58
C MET A 57 7.73 -3.63 5.97
N LEU A 58 6.68 -4.06 5.30
CA LEU A 58 5.33 -3.63 5.63
C LEU A 58 4.96 -4.08 7.04
N TRP A 59 5.21 -5.33 7.35
CA TRP A 59 4.93 -5.91 8.65
C TRP A 59 5.72 -5.18 9.76
N GLN A 60 6.97 -4.86 9.49
CA GLN A 60 7.81 -4.14 10.45
C GLN A 60 7.35 -2.70 10.65
N SER A 61 6.82 -2.08 9.61
CA SER A 61 6.50 -0.65 9.62
C SER A 61 5.14 -0.35 10.22
N LYS A 62 4.17 -1.25 10.03
CA LYS A 62 2.79 -0.91 10.35
C LYS A 62 2.54 -0.51 11.80
N PRO A 63 3.22 -1.07 12.82
CA PRO A 63 2.94 -0.67 14.20
C PRO A 63 3.29 0.78 14.50
N TYR A 64 4.06 1.42 13.65
CA TYR A 64 4.54 2.78 13.90
C TYR A 64 3.68 3.83 13.22
N PHE A 65 2.61 3.42 12.57
CA PHE A 65 1.73 4.35 11.86
C PHE A 65 0.41 4.50 12.57
N PRO A 66 -0.21 5.68 12.47
CA PRO A 66 -1.49 5.92 13.14
C PRO A 66 -2.58 4.99 12.67
N SER A 67 -3.53 4.76 13.55
CA SER A 67 -4.75 4.05 13.21
C SER A 67 -5.41 4.72 11.99
N GLY A 68 -5.90 3.91 11.08
CA GLY A 68 -6.52 4.43 9.86
C GLY A 68 -5.55 4.68 8.73
N SER A 69 -4.24 4.46 8.95
CA SER A 69 -3.26 4.63 7.87
C SER A 69 -3.53 3.68 6.73
N ILE A 70 -3.26 4.17 5.52
CA ILE A 70 -3.38 3.37 4.31
C ILE A 70 -1.97 3.04 3.84
N PHE A 71 -1.70 1.76 3.64
CA PHE A 71 -0.41 1.32 3.11
C PHE A 71 -0.61 0.93 1.66
N LEU A 72 -0.08 1.74 0.77
CA LEU A 72 -0.11 1.47 -0.67
C LEU A 72 1.22 0.84 -1.04
N THR A 73 1.18 -0.44 -1.40
CA THR A 73 2.38 -1.21 -1.65
C THR A 73 2.33 -1.74 -3.07
N VAL A 74 3.28 -1.29 -3.90
CA VAL A 74 3.31 -1.68 -5.30
C VAL A 74 4.66 -2.34 -5.57
N VAL A 75 4.69 -3.64 -5.36
CA VAL A 75 5.84 -4.49 -5.61
C VAL A 75 5.32 -5.74 -6.28
N ASP A 76 5.61 -5.90 -7.56
CA ASP A 76 5.01 -6.96 -8.34
C ASP A 76 5.89 -7.29 -9.53
N PRO A 77 6.44 -8.52 -9.60
CA PRO A 77 7.24 -8.90 -10.76
C PRO A 77 6.41 -8.98 -12.04
N GLY A 78 5.08 -9.00 -11.90
CA GLY A 78 4.17 -9.05 -13.04
C GLY A 78 3.52 -7.72 -13.36
N VAL A 79 4.14 -6.60 -13.00
CA VAL A 79 3.58 -5.28 -13.32
C VAL A 79 3.30 -5.21 -14.81
N GLY A 80 2.10 -4.75 -15.15
CA GLY A 80 1.67 -4.69 -16.54
C GLY A 80 0.87 -5.90 -17.00
N THR A 81 0.82 -6.97 -16.20
CA THR A 81 -0.05 -8.12 -16.50
C THR A 81 -1.40 -7.94 -15.86
N SER A 82 -2.30 -8.88 -16.12
CA SER A 82 -3.68 -8.82 -15.61
C SER A 82 -3.77 -9.27 -14.18
N ARG A 83 -3.14 -8.57 -13.27
CA ARG A 83 -3.18 -8.93 -11.87
C ARG A 83 -4.22 -8.08 -11.15
N ARG A 84 -4.93 -8.69 -10.24
CA ARG A 84 -5.94 -7.96 -9.47
C ARG A 84 -5.29 -7.11 -8.40
N GLY A 85 -5.93 -5.97 -8.11
CA GLY A 85 -5.61 -5.21 -6.94
C GLY A 85 -6.51 -5.63 -5.79
N LEU A 86 -6.01 -5.47 -4.59
CA LEU A 86 -6.75 -5.80 -3.37
C LEU A 86 -6.78 -4.61 -2.44
N ILE A 87 -7.88 -4.50 -1.71
CA ILE A 87 -7.96 -3.66 -0.52
C ILE A 87 -8.23 -4.59 0.64
N CYS A 88 -7.35 -4.56 1.64
CA CYS A 88 -7.48 -5.39 2.84
C CYS A 88 -7.54 -4.48 4.04
N CYS A 89 -8.44 -4.76 4.96
CA CYS A 89 -8.56 -3.99 6.21
C CYS A 89 -8.24 -4.92 7.37
N SER A 90 -7.31 -4.54 8.20
CA SER A 90 -6.89 -5.36 9.33
C SER A 90 -6.25 -4.47 10.39
N ASP A 91 -6.57 -4.69 11.67
CA ASP A 91 -5.94 -4.00 12.80
C ASP A 91 -5.95 -2.48 12.65
N ASP A 92 -7.07 -1.92 12.22
CA ASP A 92 -7.24 -0.47 12.04
C ASP A 92 -6.40 0.11 10.92
N HIS A 93 -5.81 -0.73 10.09
CA HIS A 93 -5.05 -0.27 8.94
C HIS A 93 -5.69 -0.77 7.64
N ILE A 94 -5.40 -0.05 6.57
CA ILE A 94 -5.89 -0.40 5.24
C ILE A 94 -4.67 -0.69 4.37
N PHE A 95 -4.70 -1.81 3.66
CA PHE A 95 -3.60 -2.23 2.79
C PHE A 95 -4.13 -2.31 1.37
N ILE A 96 -3.45 -1.64 0.46
CA ILE A 96 -3.82 -1.62 -0.95
C ILE A 96 -2.61 -2.06 -1.76
N GLY A 97 -2.81 -3.02 -2.63
CA GLY A 97 -1.72 -3.50 -3.48
C GLY A 97 -2.14 -4.65 -4.35
N PRO A 98 -1.19 -5.24 -5.08
CA PRO A 98 -1.49 -6.37 -5.96
C PRO A 98 -1.77 -7.65 -5.17
N ASP A 99 -2.57 -8.51 -5.77
CA ASP A 99 -2.92 -9.80 -5.20
C ASP A 99 -1.81 -10.81 -5.53
N ASN A 100 -0.74 -10.77 -4.76
CA ASN A 100 0.43 -11.60 -5.02
C ASN A 100 1.08 -12.14 -3.75
N GLY A 101 0.34 -12.19 -2.66
CA GLY A 101 0.86 -12.69 -1.38
C GLY A 101 1.53 -11.64 -0.52
N LEU A 102 1.58 -10.41 -1.01
CA LEU A 102 2.28 -9.31 -0.33
C LEU A 102 1.76 -9.07 1.08
N PHE A 103 0.46 -9.24 1.29
CA PHE A 103 -0.16 -8.92 2.58
C PHE A 103 -0.27 -10.11 3.53
N THR A 104 0.33 -11.24 3.17
CA THR A 104 0.22 -12.45 3.99
C THR A 104 0.67 -12.21 5.43
N PHE A 105 1.82 -11.60 5.62
CA PHE A 105 2.34 -11.39 6.97
C PHE A 105 1.47 -10.48 7.81
N VAL A 106 0.99 -9.39 7.22
CA VAL A 106 0.17 -8.45 7.98
C VAL A 106 -1.19 -9.02 8.31
N LEU A 107 -1.74 -9.86 7.44
CA LEU A 107 -3.01 -10.51 7.72
C LEU A 107 -2.87 -11.63 8.75
N ASP A 108 -1.79 -12.40 8.66
CA ASP A 108 -1.55 -13.48 9.60
C ASP A 108 -1.24 -12.97 11.00
N SER A 109 -0.65 -11.79 11.11
CA SER A 109 -0.27 -11.22 12.40
C SER A 109 -1.39 -10.41 13.04
N SER A 110 -2.52 -10.26 12.38
CA SER A 110 -3.63 -9.52 12.93
C SER A 110 -4.34 -10.36 14.00
N SER A 111 -5.14 -9.70 14.82
CA SER A 111 -5.95 -10.39 15.80
C SER A 111 -6.93 -11.30 15.08
N GLN A 112 -7.03 -12.53 15.55
CA GLN A 112 -7.94 -13.49 14.94
C GLN A 112 -9.41 -13.15 15.16
N ASP A 113 -9.66 -12.34 16.16
CA ASP A 113 -11.04 -11.96 16.47
C ASP A 113 -11.51 -10.79 15.62
N LEU A 114 -10.61 -10.15 14.89
CA LEU A 114 -10.98 -9.01 14.07
C LEU A 114 -11.19 -9.46 12.64
N PRO A 115 -12.37 -9.26 12.11
CA PRO A 115 -12.57 -9.57 10.71
C PRO A 115 -11.79 -8.62 9.84
N TYR A 116 -11.39 -9.09 8.68
CA TYR A 116 -10.86 -8.23 7.65
C TYR A 116 -11.62 -8.50 6.37
N ALA A 117 -11.69 -7.47 5.54
CA ALA A 117 -12.34 -7.57 4.25
C ALA A 117 -11.28 -7.51 3.17
N VAL A 118 -11.40 -8.38 2.18
CA VAL A 118 -10.55 -8.35 1.01
C VAL A 118 -11.45 -8.04 -0.17
N LEU A 119 -11.26 -6.88 -0.75
CA LEU A 119 -12.10 -6.41 -1.84
C LEU A 119 -11.27 -6.28 -3.10
N PRO A 120 -11.55 -7.11 -4.11
CA PRO A 120 -10.85 -6.93 -5.39
C PRO A 120 -11.27 -5.60 -6.00
N ILE A 121 -10.29 -4.80 -6.39
CA ILE A 121 -10.55 -3.48 -6.95
C ILE A 121 -10.27 -3.43 -8.45
N GLY A 122 -10.22 -4.59 -9.07
CA GLY A 122 -9.99 -4.66 -10.49
C GLY A 122 -8.55 -5.00 -10.80
N ARG A 123 -8.14 -4.71 -12.00
CA ARG A 123 -6.80 -5.03 -12.44
C ARG A 123 -5.85 -3.89 -12.16
N PHE A 124 -4.70 -4.24 -11.64
CA PHE A 124 -3.62 -3.30 -11.47
C PHE A 124 -2.86 -3.22 -12.78
N HIS A 125 -2.99 -2.11 -13.46
CA HIS A 125 -2.18 -1.88 -14.64
C HIS A 125 -1.99 -0.39 -14.83
N VAL A 126 -0.89 -0.04 -15.44
CA VAL A 126 -0.61 1.33 -15.78
C VAL A 126 -1.24 1.59 -17.13
N THR A 127 -2.09 2.59 -17.20
CA THR A 127 -2.66 3.01 -18.46
C THR A 127 -1.89 4.21 -18.94
N ASN A 128 -1.77 4.30 -20.24
CA ASN A 128 -1.05 5.40 -20.87
C ASN A 128 -1.97 6.48 -21.39
N SER A 129 -3.21 6.39 -21.07
CA SER A 129 -4.16 7.37 -21.53
C SER A 129 -4.23 8.57 -20.60
#